data_5a335c7ba47475287d2d8eb2a23dac79
#
_entry.id   5a335c7ba47475287d2d8eb2a23dac79
#
_cell.length_a   1.000
_cell.length_b   1.000
_cell.length_c   1.000
_cell.angle_alpha   90.00
_cell.angle_beta   90.00
_cell.angle_gamma   90.00
#
_symmetry.space_group_name_H-M   'P 1'
#
loop_
_entity.id
_entity.type
_entity.pdbx_description
1 polymer ?
#
loop_
_entity_poly.entity_id
_entity_poly.type
_entity_poly.pdbx_seq_one_letter_code
_entity_poly.pdbx_strand_id
1 'polypeptide(L)'
;MSRLHGNNELSIKEGESVSVTSQSVGGGWIEVQNSSGQTGLVPEDYLQVSTVCVCFCPSFSGFCSLMNLEPRTCSCSVSPAAEGGEDDDVEWDEDWDDYSGGSYHGDAHGDEEGGASGRNIHLGEVGPVWLYPLSALDCVVADPRKESKLYGLKSFIEYQVTPSTTNRPVNHRYKHFDWLYERLLEKFGSATPIPCLPDKQVTGRFEEEFIRMRMERLQAWMSRMCRHPVVSQSHVFQLFITYRDEREWKMGKRKAEKDELVGPMIFSLVDPEAPDLEPGEVELKCEQYSRFTKAMDDAVKDLQNVGHTHWKRCTGPLPKEYQRIGKALQNLSSVFNSSEYQGEATLTDALTFAGKTYEEIAQIVAEQPKKDLHFLLETNNEYKGLLGCFPDTIAVHKAAIDRVKEGERLVAGGKISSQEKNNMKQRISCMSYSLQAEMNHFHSNRIYDYNRVMQLYLQEQVNFYQQIAEKLSQALSQFTTL
;
A
#
# COMPACT_ATOMS: atom_id res chain seq x y z
N MET A 1 9.98 47.53 16.73
CA MET A 1 9.72 47.19 18.13
C MET A 1 8.29 47.60 18.49
N SER A 2 7.36 46.73 18.47
CA SER A 2 6.05 46.86 19.12
C SER A 2 5.44 45.47 19.11
N ARG A 3 5.45 44.82 20.26
CA ARG A 3 4.78 43.56 20.51
C ARG A 3 3.29 43.82 20.59
N LEU A 4 2.54 43.33 19.62
CA LEU A 4 1.08 43.13 19.78
C LEU A 4 0.89 41.74 20.40
N HIS A 5 0.70 41.66 21.68
CA HIS A 5 0.23 40.47 22.36
C HIS A 5 -1.25 40.29 22.02
N GLY A 6 -1.59 39.33 21.19
CA GLY A 6 -2.96 38.85 21.01
C GLY A 6 -3.35 37.94 22.17
N ASN A 7 -4.55 38.10 22.72
CA ASN A 7 -5.04 37.39 23.91
C ASN A 7 -5.28 35.88 23.75
N ASN A 8 -4.79 35.21 22.67
CA ASN A 8 -5.04 33.79 22.37
C ASN A 8 -3.75 32.98 22.08
N GLU A 9 -2.57 33.50 22.38
CA GLU A 9 -1.32 32.78 22.17
C GLU A 9 -1.02 31.87 23.37
N LEU A 10 -0.67 30.60 23.11
CA LEU A 10 -0.24 29.63 24.11
C LEU A 10 1.29 29.62 24.19
N SER A 11 1.80 29.88 25.42
CA SER A 11 3.24 29.76 25.69
C SER A 11 3.60 28.29 25.91
N ILE A 12 4.41 27.72 25.06
CA ILE A 12 4.94 26.34 25.14
C ILE A 12 6.45 26.36 25.34
N LYS A 13 6.99 25.34 26.00
CA LYS A 13 8.43 25.15 26.21
C LYS A 13 9.01 24.23 25.14
N GLU A 14 10.29 24.40 24.86
CA GLU A 14 11.03 23.49 23.98
C GLU A 14 10.97 22.06 24.53
N GLY A 15 10.51 21.10 23.68
CA GLY A 15 10.31 19.69 24.07
C GLY A 15 8.96 19.40 24.76
N GLU A 16 8.08 20.37 24.90
CA GLU A 16 6.73 20.16 25.43
C GLU A 16 5.81 19.50 24.38
N SER A 17 5.10 18.43 24.77
CA SER A 17 4.12 17.77 23.90
C SER A 17 2.80 18.50 23.96
N VAL A 18 2.25 18.86 22.80
CA VAL A 18 0.95 19.50 22.64
C VAL A 18 0.07 18.74 21.67
N SER A 19 -1.24 18.80 21.86
CA SER A 19 -2.23 18.19 20.97
C SER A 19 -2.83 19.26 20.05
N VAL A 20 -2.82 19.03 18.73
CA VAL A 20 -3.44 19.95 17.76
C VAL A 20 -4.95 19.82 17.83
N THR A 21 -5.65 20.92 18.13
CA THR A 21 -7.12 20.97 18.23
C THR A 21 -7.77 21.50 16.97
N SER A 22 -7.07 22.36 16.20
CA SER A 22 -7.53 22.87 14.90
C SER A 22 -6.35 23.20 14.00
N GLN A 23 -6.37 22.68 12.76
CA GLN A 23 -5.29 22.85 11.78
C GLN A 23 -5.41 24.10 10.90
N SER A 24 -6.44 24.90 11.01
CA SER A 24 -6.68 26.00 10.07
C SER A 24 -7.28 27.22 10.76
N VAL A 25 -6.41 28.00 11.40
CA VAL A 25 -6.81 29.31 11.93
C VAL A 25 -6.38 30.48 11.01
N GLY A 26 -5.61 30.15 9.93
CA GLY A 26 -5.08 31.14 8.97
C GLY A 26 -3.79 31.82 9.42
N GLY A 27 -2.95 32.24 8.46
CA GLY A 27 -1.75 33.02 8.72
C GLY A 27 -0.55 32.28 9.33
N GLY A 28 -0.47 30.94 9.20
CA GLY A 28 0.64 30.13 9.75
C GLY A 28 0.54 29.87 11.25
N TRP A 29 -0.68 29.91 11.82
CA TRP A 29 -0.96 29.63 13.23
C TRP A 29 -1.85 28.39 13.36
N ILE A 30 -1.54 27.54 14.34
CA ILE A 30 -2.28 26.32 14.68
C ILE A 30 -2.78 26.43 16.12
N GLU A 31 -4.02 26.00 16.37
CA GLU A 31 -4.57 25.94 17.72
C GLU A 31 -4.17 24.61 18.36
N VAL A 32 -3.53 24.68 19.53
CA VAL A 32 -3.03 23.52 20.27
C VAL A 32 -3.48 23.54 21.72
N GLN A 33 -3.53 22.36 22.35
CA GLN A 33 -3.79 22.17 23.77
C GLN A 33 -2.54 21.54 24.42
N ASN A 34 -2.07 22.13 25.51
CA ASN A 34 -0.97 21.59 26.29
C ASN A 34 -1.43 20.49 27.28
N SER A 35 -0.49 19.84 27.94
CA SER A 35 -0.73 18.77 28.92
C SER A 35 -1.55 19.21 30.15
N SER A 36 -1.65 20.51 30.40
CA SER A 36 -2.49 21.09 31.47
C SER A 36 -3.90 21.45 31.03
N GLY A 37 -4.28 21.15 29.77
CA GLY A 37 -5.62 21.41 29.23
C GLY A 37 -5.84 22.85 28.75
N GLN A 38 -4.83 23.71 28.72
CA GLN A 38 -4.90 25.05 28.19
C GLN A 38 -4.82 25.05 26.68
N THR A 39 -5.70 25.75 25.98
CA THR A 39 -5.73 25.92 24.54
C THR A 39 -5.27 27.30 24.10
N GLY A 40 -4.61 27.38 22.95
CA GLY A 40 -4.21 28.64 22.36
C GLY A 40 -3.43 28.43 21.03
N LEU A 41 -3.10 29.55 20.39
CA LEU A 41 -2.44 29.59 19.10
C LEU A 41 -0.92 29.50 19.23
N VAL A 42 -0.30 28.69 18.40
CA VAL A 42 1.16 28.56 18.28
C VAL A 42 1.53 28.62 16.80
N PRO A 43 2.63 29.30 16.41
CA PRO A 43 3.10 29.29 15.04
C PRO A 43 3.46 27.87 14.57
N GLU A 44 3.03 27.49 13.37
CA GLU A 44 3.25 26.17 12.78
C GLU A 44 4.75 25.79 12.72
N ASP A 45 5.60 26.76 12.44
CA ASP A 45 7.05 26.59 12.35
C ASP A 45 7.74 26.18 13.67
N TYR A 46 7.04 26.30 14.81
CA TYR A 46 7.54 25.87 16.13
C TYR A 46 7.12 24.48 16.52
N LEU A 47 6.26 23.82 15.72
CA LEU A 47 5.75 22.50 15.99
C LEU A 47 6.46 21.44 15.15
N GLN A 48 7.18 20.55 15.78
CA GLN A 48 7.64 19.32 15.17
C GLN A 48 6.56 18.26 15.31
N VAL A 49 6.00 17.77 14.20
CA VAL A 49 5.03 16.68 14.22
C VAL A 49 5.77 15.41 14.62
N SER A 50 5.75 15.08 15.90
CA SER A 50 6.05 13.72 16.34
C SER A 50 4.83 12.87 15.98
N THR A 51 4.95 12.04 14.96
CA THR A 51 3.89 11.10 14.58
C THR A 51 3.81 9.98 15.62
N VAL A 52 3.34 10.31 16.80
CA VAL A 52 2.75 9.33 17.69
C VAL A 52 1.32 9.18 17.21
N CYS A 53 1.04 8.09 16.51
CA CYS A 53 -0.30 7.76 16.06
C CYS A 53 -1.17 7.45 17.27
N VAL A 54 -1.80 8.47 17.85
CA VAL A 54 -2.84 8.30 18.88
C VAL A 54 -4.15 8.13 18.13
N CYS A 55 -4.53 6.89 17.88
CA CYS A 55 -5.86 6.55 17.37
C CYS A 55 -6.89 6.77 18.48
N PHE A 56 -7.57 7.89 18.49
CA PHE A 56 -8.84 8.04 19.19
C PHE A 56 -9.93 7.30 18.40
N CYS A 57 -10.41 6.17 18.90
CA CYS A 57 -11.67 5.59 18.50
C CYS A 57 -12.74 6.03 19.52
N PRO A 58 -13.76 6.81 19.13
CA PRO A 58 -15.00 6.83 19.87
C PRO A 58 -15.78 5.56 19.55
N SER A 59 -16.24 4.89 20.59
CA SER A 59 -17.13 3.74 20.63
C SER A 59 -18.28 3.83 19.63
N PHE A 60 -18.35 2.90 18.68
CA PHE A 60 -19.57 2.53 17.97
C PHE A 60 -19.99 1.14 18.41
N SER A 61 -20.88 1.10 19.39
CA SER A 61 -21.70 -0.06 19.66
C SER A 61 -22.95 0.02 18.77
N GLY A 62 -23.20 -0.99 18.00
CA GLY A 62 -24.48 -1.24 17.35
C GLY A 62 -24.39 -1.30 15.83
N PHE A 63 -24.15 -2.47 15.30
CA PHE A 63 -24.84 -3.06 14.15
C PHE A 63 -24.19 -4.42 13.86
N CYS A 64 -24.68 -5.45 14.53
CA CYS A 64 -24.42 -6.82 14.12
C CYS A 64 -25.70 -7.61 14.34
N SER A 65 -26.53 -7.64 13.33
CA SER A 65 -27.51 -8.72 13.15
C SER A 65 -28.00 -8.72 11.71
N LEU A 66 -28.06 -9.92 11.12
CA LEU A 66 -28.58 -10.30 9.81
C LEU A 66 -27.55 -10.40 8.70
N MET A 67 -27.01 -11.61 8.53
CA MET A 67 -27.19 -12.45 7.34
C MET A 67 -26.45 -13.78 7.50
N ASN A 68 -27.22 -14.85 7.62
CA ASN A 68 -26.78 -16.22 7.41
C ASN A 68 -26.43 -16.44 5.95
N LEU A 69 -25.19 -16.84 5.65
CA LEU A 69 -24.82 -17.49 4.39
C LEU A 69 -23.69 -18.49 4.64
N GLU A 70 -23.90 -19.71 4.18
CA GLU A 70 -23.02 -20.86 4.32
C GLU A 70 -21.67 -20.72 3.60
N PRO A 71 -20.64 -21.47 4.03
CA PRO A 71 -19.28 -21.31 3.52
C PRO A 71 -19.10 -22.03 2.18
N ARG A 72 -18.77 -21.27 1.13
CA ARG A 72 -18.18 -21.85 -0.08
C ARG A 72 -16.68 -21.70 -0.04
N THR A 73 -16.00 -22.82 0.00
CA THR A 73 -14.55 -22.95 -0.17
C THR A 73 -14.12 -22.39 -1.51
N CYS A 74 -13.29 -21.37 -1.49
CA CYS A 74 -12.58 -20.87 -2.67
C CYS A 74 -11.12 -21.34 -2.60
N SER A 75 -10.84 -22.46 -3.26
CA SER A 75 -9.50 -22.92 -3.54
C SER A 75 -8.92 -22.03 -4.65
N CYS A 76 -7.76 -21.42 -4.41
CA CYS A 76 -6.92 -20.88 -5.48
C CYS A 76 -6.35 -22.06 -6.26
N SER A 77 -7.03 -22.46 -7.33
CA SER A 77 -6.50 -23.41 -8.29
C SER A 77 -5.49 -22.68 -9.17
N VAL A 78 -4.24 -23.08 -9.05
CA VAL A 78 -3.23 -22.91 -10.11
C VAL A 78 -3.74 -23.70 -11.29
N SER A 79 -4.13 -23.02 -12.37
CA SER A 79 -4.46 -23.68 -13.64
C SER A 79 -3.18 -24.19 -14.28
N PRO A 80 -3.16 -25.46 -14.76
CA PRO A 80 -2.00 -25.95 -15.49
C PRO A 80 -1.89 -25.24 -16.82
N ALA A 81 -0.64 -24.90 -17.17
CA ALA A 81 -0.25 -24.27 -18.41
C ALA A 81 -0.71 -25.08 -19.62
N ALA A 82 -1.29 -24.40 -20.60
CA ALA A 82 -1.44 -24.90 -21.95
C ALA A 82 -0.04 -25.03 -22.58
N GLU A 83 0.29 -26.21 -23.06
CA GLU A 83 1.50 -26.47 -23.81
C GLU A 83 1.54 -25.64 -25.10
N GLY A 84 2.70 -25.03 -25.37
CA GLY A 84 3.07 -24.51 -26.69
C GLY A 84 3.44 -23.02 -26.72
N GLY A 85 4.64 -22.69 -26.28
CA GLY A 85 5.31 -21.42 -26.52
C GLY A 85 6.66 -21.44 -25.80
N GLU A 86 7.73 -21.33 -26.53
CA GLU A 86 9.10 -21.34 -26.03
C GLU A 86 9.24 -20.35 -24.86
N ASP A 87 9.43 -20.90 -23.65
CA ASP A 87 9.70 -20.18 -22.42
C ASP A 87 11.12 -19.58 -22.45
N ASP A 88 11.26 -18.40 -23.04
CA ASP A 88 12.50 -17.62 -23.01
C ASP A 88 12.77 -16.93 -21.65
N ASP A 89 11.96 -17.16 -20.62
CA ASP A 89 12.10 -16.53 -19.29
C ASP A 89 12.65 -17.47 -18.20
N VAL A 90 13.01 -18.71 -18.51
CA VAL A 90 13.73 -19.60 -17.59
C VAL A 90 15.23 -19.50 -17.88
N GLU A 91 15.77 -18.32 -17.68
CA GLU A 91 17.22 -18.16 -17.64
C GLU A 91 17.68 -18.18 -16.20
N TRP A 92 18.21 -19.32 -15.79
CA TRP A 92 19.11 -19.43 -14.65
C TRP A 92 20.21 -18.39 -14.87
N ASP A 93 20.51 -17.58 -13.87
CA ASP A 93 21.60 -16.61 -13.94
C ASP A 93 22.87 -17.36 -14.42
N GLU A 94 23.21 -17.26 -15.70
CA GLU A 94 24.51 -17.71 -16.24
C GLU A 94 25.68 -16.85 -15.70
N ASP A 95 25.44 -16.02 -14.71
CA ASP A 95 26.48 -15.36 -13.92
C ASP A 95 27.20 -16.33 -12.95
N TRP A 96 26.99 -17.65 -13.10
CA TRP A 96 27.60 -18.68 -12.24
C TRP A 96 28.99 -19.15 -12.72
N ASP A 97 29.38 -18.87 -13.97
CA ASP A 97 30.52 -19.56 -14.60
C ASP A 97 31.75 -18.69 -14.84
N ASP A 98 32.14 -17.79 -13.96
CA ASP A 98 33.46 -17.17 -14.09
C ASP A 98 34.18 -16.98 -12.76
N TYR A 99 34.36 -18.06 -11.99
CA TYR A 99 35.39 -18.08 -10.97
C TYR A 99 35.85 -19.51 -10.64
N SER A 100 36.58 -20.14 -11.54
CA SER A 100 37.48 -21.27 -11.25
C SER A 100 38.86 -20.67 -10.93
N GLY A 101 39.32 -20.78 -9.71
CA GLY A 101 40.71 -20.65 -9.37
C GLY A 101 41.13 -19.46 -8.52
N GLY A 102 41.13 -19.68 -7.23
CA GLY A 102 41.76 -18.74 -6.28
C GLY A 102 41.50 -19.18 -4.85
N SER A 103 42.26 -20.16 -4.37
CA SER A 103 42.37 -20.47 -2.96
C SER A 103 42.94 -19.25 -2.24
N TYR A 104 42.09 -18.52 -1.52
CA TYR A 104 42.53 -17.58 -0.50
C TYR A 104 42.07 -18.11 0.86
N HIS A 105 43.02 -18.59 1.64
CA HIS A 105 42.92 -18.55 3.09
C HIS A 105 42.84 -17.08 3.48
N GLY A 106 41.65 -16.62 3.86
CA GLY A 106 41.41 -15.35 4.48
C GLY A 106 40.69 -15.59 5.79
N ASP A 107 41.32 -15.12 6.85
CA ASP A 107 40.91 -15.21 8.22
C ASP A 107 39.42 -14.97 8.42
N ALA A 108 38.77 -15.92 9.07
CA ALA A 108 37.45 -15.74 9.66
C ALA A 108 37.57 -14.72 10.81
N HIS A 109 37.59 -13.44 10.47
CA HIS A 109 37.01 -12.43 11.34
C HIS A 109 35.50 -12.60 11.22
N GLY A 110 34.95 -13.24 12.26
CA GLY A 110 33.53 -13.11 12.54
C GLY A 110 33.22 -11.62 12.70
N ASP A 111 32.73 -11.00 11.66
CA ASP A 111 31.88 -9.83 11.82
C ASP A 111 30.69 -10.33 12.64
N GLU A 112 30.78 -10.13 13.95
CA GLU A 112 29.62 -10.10 14.81
C GLU A 112 28.63 -9.19 14.06
N GLU A 113 27.51 -9.75 13.63
CA GLU A 113 26.37 -8.97 13.17
C GLU A 113 26.15 -7.90 14.24
N GLY A 114 26.50 -6.65 13.91
CA GLY A 114 26.26 -5.52 14.79
C GLY A 114 24.80 -5.59 15.18
N GLY A 115 24.57 -5.85 16.49
CA GLY A 115 23.34 -6.29 17.09
C GLY A 115 22.11 -5.90 16.30
N ALA A 116 21.50 -6.85 15.61
CA ALA A 116 20.09 -6.80 15.38
C ALA A 116 19.49 -6.78 16.79
N SER A 117 19.31 -5.58 17.34
CA SER A 117 18.48 -5.33 18.51
C SER A 117 17.24 -6.17 18.28
N GLY A 118 17.03 -7.18 19.10
CA GLY A 118 15.95 -8.13 18.94
C GLY A 118 14.70 -7.35 18.54
N ARG A 119 13.95 -7.86 17.59
CA ARG A 119 12.76 -7.18 17.05
C ARG A 119 11.78 -7.02 18.18
N ASN A 120 11.95 -5.93 18.93
CA ASN A 120 11.24 -5.69 20.17
C ASN A 120 9.81 -5.29 19.82
N ILE A 121 8.88 -5.94 20.47
CA ILE A 121 7.46 -5.61 20.45
C ILE A 121 7.19 -4.87 21.75
N HIS A 122 6.72 -3.64 21.62
CA HIS A 122 6.28 -2.83 22.75
C HIS A 122 4.80 -3.05 23.03
N LEU A 123 4.44 -3.21 24.32
CA LEU A 123 3.06 -3.26 24.77
C LEU A 123 2.55 -1.81 24.98
N GLY A 124 1.93 -1.25 23.94
CA GLY A 124 1.29 0.06 24.01
C GLY A 124 -0.18 -0.02 24.47
N GLU A 125 -0.82 1.13 24.53
CA GLU A 125 -2.24 1.23 24.93
C GLU A 125 -3.20 0.48 24.01
N VAL A 126 -2.85 0.38 22.73
CA VAL A 126 -3.63 -0.38 21.71
C VAL A 126 -3.22 -1.86 21.62
N GLY A 127 -2.34 -2.32 22.49
CA GLY A 127 -1.77 -3.66 22.47
C GLY A 127 -0.34 -3.72 21.92
N PRO A 128 0.13 -4.91 21.51
CA PRO A 128 1.48 -5.11 20.98
C PRO A 128 1.69 -4.31 19.68
N VAL A 129 2.80 -3.59 19.59
CA VAL A 129 3.19 -2.81 18.41
C VAL A 129 4.67 -3.06 18.08
N TRP A 130 5.03 -3.06 16.82
CA TRP A 130 6.42 -3.07 16.40
C TRP A 130 7.11 -1.76 16.80
N LEU A 131 8.36 -1.83 17.24
CA LEU A 131 9.17 -0.63 17.43
C LEU A 131 9.58 -0.06 16.07
N TYR A 132 9.24 1.18 15.85
CA TYR A 132 9.61 1.89 14.63
C TYR A 132 11.01 2.48 14.74
N PRO A 133 11.79 2.48 13.65
CA PRO A 133 13.08 3.16 13.62
C PRO A 133 12.89 4.68 13.81
N LEU A 134 13.90 5.35 14.39
CA LEU A 134 13.86 6.80 14.65
C LEU A 134 13.73 7.64 13.37
N SER A 135 14.25 7.15 12.24
CA SER A 135 14.14 7.81 10.94
C SER A 135 13.25 7.00 10.02
N ALA A 136 12.27 7.67 9.40
CA ALA A 136 11.47 7.06 8.36
C ALA A 136 12.32 6.79 7.12
N LEU A 137 12.22 5.58 6.59
CA LEU A 137 12.79 5.21 5.30
C LEU A 137 11.71 5.40 4.22
N ASP A 138 12.11 5.98 3.10
CA ASP A 138 11.32 6.00 1.87
C ASP A 138 12.26 5.79 0.67
N CYS A 139 11.70 5.41 -0.47
CA CYS A 139 12.45 5.33 -1.72
C CYS A 139 11.57 5.72 -2.91
N VAL A 140 12.23 6.25 -3.94
CA VAL A 140 11.58 6.63 -5.19
C VAL A 140 11.99 5.64 -6.27
N VAL A 141 10.99 5.07 -6.97
CA VAL A 141 11.17 4.23 -8.16
C VAL A 141 10.84 5.07 -9.38
N ALA A 142 11.82 5.33 -10.21
CA ALA A 142 11.71 6.27 -11.34
C ALA A 142 12.57 5.83 -12.54
N ASP A 143 12.62 6.67 -13.56
CA ASP A 143 13.57 6.61 -14.67
C ASP A 143 13.64 5.24 -15.37
N PRO A 144 12.49 4.69 -15.88
CA PRO A 144 12.50 3.42 -16.57
C PRO A 144 13.32 3.53 -17.86
N ARG A 145 14.34 2.68 -18.02
CA ARG A 145 15.21 2.64 -19.19
C ARG A 145 15.20 1.27 -19.83
N LYS A 146 15.16 1.26 -21.15
CA LYS A 146 15.33 0.01 -21.91
C LYS A 146 16.81 -0.28 -22.05
N GLU A 147 17.24 -1.36 -21.42
CA GLU A 147 18.61 -1.87 -21.49
C GLU A 147 18.65 -3.21 -22.24
N SER A 148 19.84 -3.62 -22.64
CA SER A 148 20.04 -4.89 -23.34
C SER A 148 21.31 -5.59 -22.89
N LYS A 149 21.26 -6.91 -22.82
CA LYS A 149 22.41 -7.80 -22.61
C LYS A 149 22.70 -8.62 -23.86
N LEU A 150 23.85 -9.29 -23.89
CA LEU A 150 24.26 -10.21 -24.97
C LEU A 150 24.18 -9.55 -26.36
N TYR A 151 24.86 -8.41 -26.53
CA TYR A 151 24.91 -7.68 -27.82
C TYR A 151 23.53 -7.33 -28.41
N GLY A 152 22.55 -7.09 -27.54
CA GLY A 152 21.20 -6.70 -27.97
C GLY A 152 20.19 -7.84 -28.11
N LEU A 153 20.60 -9.10 -27.88
CA LEU A 153 19.71 -10.25 -27.99
C LEU A 153 18.62 -10.32 -26.92
N LYS A 154 18.90 -9.78 -25.71
CA LYS A 154 17.95 -9.75 -24.60
C LYS A 154 17.75 -8.33 -24.10
N SER A 155 16.52 -7.83 -24.22
CA SER A 155 16.15 -6.50 -23.75
C SER A 155 15.28 -6.58 -22.48
N PHE A 156 15.47 -5.66 -21.56
CA PHE A 156 14.69 -5.52 -20.34
C PHE A 156 14.48 -4.04 -19.99
N ILE A 157 13.54 -3.78 -19.09
CA ILE A 157 13.37 -2.45 -18.49
C ILE A 157 14.06 -2.44 -17.13
N GLU A 158 14.90 -1.46 -16.93
CA GLU A 158 15.56 -1.16 -15.67
C GLU A 158 14.93 0.08 -15.04
N TYR A 159 14.71 0.02 -13.74
CA TYR A 159 14.13 1.10 -12.93
C TYR A 159 15.19 1.60 -11.97
N GLN A 160 15.23 2.91 -11.76
CA GLN A 160 16.10 3.52 -10.77
C GLN A 160 15.38 3.57 -9.41
N VAL A 161 16.02 3.05 -8.36
CA VAL A 161 15.52 3.08 -6.98
C VAL A 161 16.42 4.02 -6.17
N THR A 162 15.84 5.09 -5.63
CA THR A 162 16.59 6.10 -4.86
C THR A 162 16.07 6.16 -3.43
N PRO A 163 16.82 5.64 -2.43
CA PRO A 163 16.43 5.71 -1.03
C PRO A 163 16.65 7.12 -0.45
N SER A 164 15.74 7.57 0.41
CA SER A 164 15.80 8.88 1.07
C SER A 164 17.00 9.04 2.00
N THR A 165 17.54 7.95 2.52
CA THR A 165 18.67 7.94 3.47
C THR A 165 20.02 8.30 2.82
N THR A 166 20.26 7.84 1.59
CA THR A 166 21.54 8.05 0.90
C THR A 166 21.42 9.02 -0.28
N ASN A 167 20.22 9.19 -0.84
CA ASN A 167 19.96 9.89 -2.11
C ASN A 167 20.84 9.39 -3.28
N ARG A 168 21.35 8.15 -3.18
CA ARG A 168 22.15 7.51 -4.23
C ARG A 168 21.29 6.49 -4.96
N PRO A 169 21.05 6.66 -6.26
CA PRO A 169 20.25 5.74 -7.03
C PRO A 169 20.98 4.40 -7.23
N VAL A 170 20.22 3.33 -7.19
CA VAL A 170 20.60 1.98 -7.63
C VAL A 170 19.64 1.51 -8.71
N ASN A 171 20.12 0.68 -9.63
CA ASN A 171 19.33 0.26 -10.78
C ASN A 171 18.89 -1.19 -10.66
N HIS A 172 17.62 -1.44 -10.89
CA HIS A 172 17.03 -2.76 -10.80
C HIS A 172 16.10 -3.08 -11.96
N ARG A 173 16.28 -4.23 -12.59
CA ARG A 173 15.28 -4.82 -13.49
C ARG A 173 14.19 -5.53 -12.68
N TYR A 174 13.05 -5.80 -13.30
CA TYR A 174 11.90 -6.45 -12.62
C TYR A 174 12.31 -7.78 -11.92
N LYS A 175 13.17 -8.60 -12.54
CA LYS A 175 13.68 -9.85 -11.93
C LYS A 175 14.40 -9.64 -10.59
N HIS A 176 14.99 -8.46 -10.34
CA HIS A 176 15.63 -8.14 -9.06
C HIS A 176 14.58 -7.85 -7.98
N PHE A 177 13.46 -7.20 -8.33
CA PHE A 177 12.32 -7.04 -7.41
C PHE A 177 11.68 -8.40 -7.09
N ASP A 178 11.56 -9.27 -8.08
CA ASP A 178 11.05 -10.63 -7.92
C ASP A 178 11.92 -11.42 -6.94
N TRP A 179 13.23 -11.37 -7.11
CA TRP A 179 14.18 -11.95 -6.16
C TRP A 179 14.04 -11.37 -4.75
N LEU A 180 13.93 -10.05 -4.62
CA LEU A 180 13.71 -9.41 -3.31
C LEU A 180 12.42 -9.90 -2.66
N TYR A 181 11.33 -9.94 -3.43
CA TYR A 181 10.04 -10.45 -2.95
C TYR A 181 10.16 -11.89 -2.43
N GLU A 182 10.79 -12.78 -3.17
CA GLU A 182 11.00 -14.18 -2.76
C GLU A 182 11.82 -14.26 -1.46
N ARG A 183 12.89 -13.47 -1.34
CA ARG A 183 13.71 -13.44 -0.10
C ARG A 183 12.93 -12.88 1.08
N LEU A 184 12.14 -11.82 0.90
CA LEU A 184 11.31 -11.26 1.97
C LEU A 184 10.18 -12.23 2.36
N LEU A 185 9.55 -12.89 1.40
CA LEU A 185 8.51 -13.88 1.65
C LEU A 185 9.06 -15.07 2.43
N GLU A 186 10.20 -15.63 2.01
CA GLU A 186 10.86 -16.73 2.72
C GLU A 186 11.26 -16.33 4.15
N LYS A 187 11.81 -15.13 4.31
CA LYS A 187 12.28 -14.67 5.62
C LYS A 187 11.14 -14.29 6.56
N PHE A 188 10.16 -13.54 6.10
CA PHE A 188 9.17 -12.89 6.93
C PHE A 188 7.73 -13.42 6.78
N GLY A 189 7.44 -14.18 5.74
CA GLY A 189 6.06 -14.57 5.40
C GLY A 189 5.30 -15.32 6.50
N SER A 190 5.99 -15.92 7.45
CA SER A 190 5.36 -16.54 8.63
C SER A 190 4.93 -15.51 9.69
N ALA A 191 5.51 -14.31 9.71
CA ALA A 191 5.25 -13.26 10.70
C ALA A 191 4.55 -12.05 10.12
N THR A 192 4.79 -11.75 8.85
CA THR A 192 4.36 -10.53 8.15
C THR A 192 3.86 -10.88 6.77
N PRO A 193 2.66 -10.47 6.38
CA PRO A 193 2.16 -10.65 5.03
C PRO A 193 2.98 -9.79 4.05
N ILE A 194 3.67 -10.43 3.12
CA ILE A 194 4.45 -9.78 2.07
C ILE A 194 3.58 -9.76 0.80
N PRO A 195 3.08 -8.59 0.36
CA PRO A 195 2.22 -8.52 -0.82
C PRO A 195 2.98 -8.89 -2.08
N CYS A 196 2.31 -9.55 -3.01
CA CYS A 196 2.90 -9.91 -4.30
C CYS A 196 3.24 -8.66 -5.13
N LEU A 197 4.22 -8.82 -5.99
CA LEU A 197 4.58 -7.80 -6.97
C LEU A 197 3.51 -7.66 -8.07
N PRO A 198 3.54 -6.56 -8.86
CA PRO A 198 2.75 -6.46 -10.09
C PRO A 198 2.97 -7.67 -11.00
N ASP A 199 1.91 -8.10 -11.69
CA ASP A 199 1.93 -9.30 -12.51
C ASP A 199 3.06 -9.30 -13.54
N LYS A 200 3.64 -10.51 -13.78
CA LYS A 200 4.56 -10.75 -14.88
C LYS A 200 3.76 -10.72 -16.19
N GLN A 201 4.23 -9.98 -17.18
CA GLN A 201 3.60 -9.93 -18.49
C GLN A 201 4.63 -10.26 -19.56
N VAL A 202 4.27 -11.19 -20.44
CA VAL A 202 5.14 -11.66 -21.53
C VAL A 202 5.01 -10.76 -22.76
N THR A 203 3.77 -10.43 -23.15
CA THR A 203 3.47 -9.59 -24.33
C THR A 203 3.21 -8.15 -23.92
N GLY A 204 3.66 -7.18 -24.75
CA GLY A 204 3.44 -5.74 -24.47
C GLY A 204 4.30 -5.15 -23.36
N ARG A 205 5.27 -5.90 -22.81
CA ARG A 205 6.12 -5.45 -21.67
C ARG A 205 6.99 -4.23 -21.95
N PHE A 206 7.11 -3.82 -23.21
CA PHE A 206 7.85 -2.63 -23.65
C PHE A 206 6.93 -1.47 -24.06
N GLU A 207 5.62 -1.61 -23.92
CA GLU A 207 4.68 -0.54 -24.16
C GLU A 207 4.79 0.52 -23.05
N GLU A 208 4.80 1.78 -23.43
CA GLU A 208 5.03 2.91 -22.51
C GLU A 208 4.01 2.92 -21.36
N GLU A 209 2.73 2.66 -21.66
CA GLU A 209 1.67 2.63 -20.65
C GLU A 209 1.87 1.49 -19.64
N PHE A 210 2.30 0.31 -20.13
CA PHE A 210 2.60 -0.81 -19.25
C PHE A 210 3.83 -0.54 -18.37
N ILE A 211 4.91 0.04 -18.92
CA ILE A 211 6.11 0.41 -18.16
C ILE A 211 5.75 1.42 -17.06
N ARG A 212 4.94 2.43 -17.37
CA ARG A 212 4.47 3.44 -16.41
C ARG A 212 3.63 2.80 -15.30
N MET A 213 2.63 2.00 -15.65
CA MET A 213 1.78 1.29 -14.68
C MET A 213 2.59 0.39 -13.75
N ARG A 214 3.54 -0.38 -14.31
CA ARG A 214 4.42 -1.24 -13.52
C ARG A 214 5.29 -0.43 -12.57
N MET A 215 5.87 0.68 -13.04
CA MET A 215 6.67 1.58 -12.21
C MET A 215 5.86 2.14 -11.04
N GLU A 216 4.63 2.62 -11.28
CA GLU A 216 3.73 3.13 -10.24
C GLU A 216 3.42 2.05 -9.17
N ARG A 217 3.16 0.81 -9.60
CA ARG A 217 2.91 -0.30 -8.68
C ARG A 217 4.15 -0.77 -7.93
N LEU A 218 5.33 -0.77 -8.58
CA LEU A 218 6.60 -1.02 -7.90
C LEU A 218 6.91 0.07 -6.87
N GLN A 219 6.61 1.33 -7.17
CA GLN A 219 6.70 2.44 -6.22
C GLN A 219 5.82 2.20 -5.00
N ALA A 220 4.54 1.85 -5.19
CA ALA A 220 3.62 1.57 -4.09
C ALA A 220 4.12 0.40 -3.22
N TRP A 221 4.58 -0.69 -3.85
CA TRP A 221 5.15 -1.85 -3.17
C TRP A 221 6.39 -1.47 -2.35
N MET A 222 7.34 -0.74 -2.94
CA MET A 222 8.56 -0.29 -2.25
C MET A 222 8.24 0.65 -1.09
N SER A 223 7.32 1.59 -1.27
CA SER A 223 6.88 2.50 -0.18
C SER A 223 6.27 1.73 0.98
N ARG A 224 5.52 0.65 0.72
CA ARG A 224 4.97 -0.21 1.76
C ARG A 224 6.07 -0.97 2.50
N MET A 225 7.04 -1.53 1.79
CA MET A 225 8.18 -2.22 2.42
C MET A 225 9.05 -1.26 3.24
N CYS A 226 9.28 -0.04 2.76
CA CYS A 226 9.98 1.01 3.50
C CYS A 226 9.27 1.40 4.80
N ARG A 227 7.94 1.47 4.81
CA ARG A 227 7.14 1.79 6.00
C ARG A 227 7.09 0.67 7.04
N HIS A 228 7.38 -0.56 6.64
CA HIS A 228 7.34 -1.69 7.56
C HIS A 228 8.59 -1.72 8.46
N PRO A 229 8.44 -1.59 9.81
CA PRO A 229 9.58 -1.36 10.70
C PRO A 229 10.58 -2.53 10.76
N VAL A 230 10.13 -3.75 10.50
CA VAL A 230 10.98 -4.96 10.51
C VAL A 230 11.60 -5.20 9.13
N VAL A 231 10.81 -5.11 8.06
CA VAL A 231 11.28 -5.36 6.69
C VAL A 231 12.31 -4.32 6.27
N SER A 232 12.03 -3.04 6.52
CA SER A 232 12.92 -1.93 6.14
C SER A 232 14.30 -2.00 6.77
N GLN A 233 14.43 -2.60 7.95
CA GLN A 233 15.70 -2.76 8.67
C GLN A 233 16.44 -4.06 8.32
N SER A 234 15.83 -4.93 7.51
CA SER A 234 16.47 -6.20 7.15
C SER A 234 17.67 -6.00 6.22
N HIS A 235 18.70 -6.80 6.42
CA HIS A 235 19.92 -6.74 5.61
C HIS A 235 19.61 -6.91 4.10
N VAL A 236 18.71 -7.81 3.75
CA VAL A 236 18.34 -8.06 2.34
C VAL A 236 17.66 -6.86 1.70
N PHE A 237 16.79 -6.16 2.43
CA PHE A 237 16.14 -4.96 1.94
C PHE A 237 17.13 -3.79 1.82
N GLN A 238 17.97 -3.59 2.84
CA GLN A 238 19.01 -2.56 2.82
C GLN A 238 20.01 -2.79 1.68
N LEU A 239 20.46 -4.03 1.47
CA LEU A 239 21.30 -4.38 0.32
C LEU A 239 20.65 -3.96 -0.99
N PHE A 240 19.35 -4.27 -1.16
CA PHE A 240 18.63 -3.95 -2.40
C PHE A 240 18.62 -2.45 -2.70
N ILE A 241 18.44 -1.60 -1.72
CA ILE A 241 18.31 -0.15 -1.94
C ILE A 241 19.65 0.62 -1.84
N THR A 242 20.74 0.01 -1.37
CA THR A 242 21.99 0.75 -1.07
C THR A 242 23.27 0.14 -1.63
N TYR A 243 23.23 -0.98 -2.36
CA TYR A 243 24.47 -1.59 -2.89
C TYR A 243 25.27 -0.57 -3.72
N ARG A 244 26.58 -0.67 -3.65
CA ARG A 244 27.49 0.31 -4.28
C ARG A 244 27.96 -0.12 -5.68
N ASP A 245 28.15 -1.42 -5.85
CA ASP A 245 28.64 -2.01 -7.09
C ASP A 245 28.10 -3.45 -7.30
N GLU A 246 28.32 -3.97 -8.50
CA GLU A 246 27.85 -5.30 -8.89
C GLU A 246 28.45 -6.42 -8.03
N ARG A 247 29.68 -6.25 -7.54
CA ARG A 247 30.34 -7.23 -6.68
C ARG A 247 29.66 -7.32 -5.32
N GLU A 248 29.36 -6.17 -4.70
CA GLU A 248 28.60 -6.13 -3.45
C GLU A 248 27.22 -6.74 -3.63
N TRP A 249 26.53 -6.39 -4.72
CA TRP A 249 25.24 -6.97 -5.08
C TRP A 249 25.28 -8.50 -5.17
N LYS A 250 26.22 -9.06 -5.93
CA LYS A 250 26.38 -10.52 -6.08
C LYS A 250 26.72 -11.23 -4.77
N MET A 251 27.63 -10.66 -3.97
CA MET A 251 27.98 -11.23 -2.66
C MET A 251 26.82 -11.19 -1.68
N GLY A 252 26.11 -10.05 -1.61
CA GLY A 252 24.97 -9.88 -0.73
C GLY A 252 23.81 -10.80 -1.11
N LYS A 253 23.53 -11.01 -2.40
CA LYS A 253 22.56 -12.01 -2.88
C LYS A 253 22.90 -13.40 -2.33
N ARG A 254 24.12 -13.87 -2.53
CA ARG A 254 24.56 -15.19 -2.06
C ARG A 254 24.44 -15.33 -0.52
N LYS A 255 24.72 -14.25 0.22
CA LYS A 255 24.55 -14.23 1.69
C LYS A 255 23.06 -14.34 2.06
N ALA A 256 22.18 -13.58 1.39
CA ALA A 256 20.74 -13.60 1.64
C ALA A 256 20.09 -14.96 1.27
N GLU A 257 20.58 -15.63 0.23
CA GLU A 257 20.13 -16.95 -0.20
C GLU A 257 20.57 -18.10 0.74
N LYS A 258 21.54 -17.83 1.63
CA LYS A 258 22.03 -18.76 2.65
C LYS A 258 21.54 -18.41 4.06
N ASP A 259 20.61 -17.49 4.20
CA ASP A 259 20.08 -17.07 5.50
C ASP A 259 19.27 -18.23 6.13
N GLU A 260 19.72 -18.70 7.29
CA GLU A 260 19.06 -19.80 8.03
C GLU A 260 17.92 -19.29 8.93
N LEU A 261 17.89 -17.97 9.23
CA LEU A 261 16.86 -17.36 10.06
C LEU A 261 15.67 -16.93 9.21
N VAL A 262 14.99 -17.91 8.62
CA VAL A 262 13.86 -17.72 7.70
C VAL A 262 12.61 -18.44 8.20
N GLY A 263 11.46 -18.03 7.71
CA GLY A 263 10.17 -18.62 8.06
C GLY A 263 9.90 -18.62 9.57
N PRO A 264 9.45 -19.74 10.14
CA PRO A 264 9.17 -19.79 11.59
C PRO A 264 10.40 -19.62 12.50
N MET A 265 11.63 -19.73 11.97
CA MET A 265 12.84 -19.47 12.75
C MET A 265 13.01 -18.01 13.14
N ILE A 266 12.38 -17.09 12.41
CA ILE A 266 12.40 -15.65 12.69
C ILE A 266 11.85 -15.30 14.07
N PHE A 267 10.95 -16.11 14.62
CA PHE A 267 10.37 -15.89 15.95
C PHE A 267 11.37 -16.11 17.09
N SER A 268 12.52 -16.74 16.83
CA SER A 268 13.60 -16.83 17.81
C SER A 268 14.29 -15.48 18.06
N LEU A 269 14.13 -14.51 17.15
CA LEU A 269 14.67 -13.17 17.25
C LEU A 269 13.65 -12.16 17.82
N VAL A 270 12.45 -12.61 18.16
CA VAL A 270 11.39 -11.75 18.69
C VAL A 270 11.38 -11.85 20.21
N ASP A 271 11.60 -10.72 20.88
CA ASP A 271 11.42 -10.57 22.31
C ASP A 271 10.24 -9.61 22.57
N PRO A 272 9.08 -10.12 22.98
CA PRO A 272 7.91 -9.30 23.24
C PRO A 272 7.97 -8.55 24.57
N GLU A 273 8.94 -8.82 25.47
CA GLU A 273 9.00 -8.31 26.85
C GLU A 273 7.63 -8.44 27.57
N ALA A 274 6.97 -9.57 27.41
CA ALA A 274 5.58 -9.80 27.79
C ALA A 274 5.39 -11.23 28.36
N PRO A 275 4.37 -11.45 29.20
CA PRO A 275 4.09 -12.77 29.76
C PRO A 275 3.65 -13.77 28.67
N ASP A 276 3.88 -15.05 28.96
CA ASP A 276 3.37 -16.13 28.10
C ASP A 276 1.85 -16.14 28.05
N LEU A 277 1.34 -16.36 26.84
CA LEU A 277 -0.10 -16.42 26.56
C LEU A 277 -0.62 -17.88 26.67
N GLU A 278 -1.88 -18.01 27.04
CA GLU A 278 -2.55 -19.30 26.99
C GLU A 278 -2.91 -19.68 25.55
N PRO A 279 -2.77 -20.96 25.15
CA PRO A 279 -3.06 -21.40 23.77
C PRO A 279 -4.47 -21.04 23.28
N GLY A 280 -5.46 -21.03 24.17
CA GLY A 280 -6.84 -20.63 23.83
C GLY A 280 -6.97 -19.14 23.49
N GLU A 281 -6.21 -18.28 24.17
CA GLU A 281 -6.17 -16.83 23.86
C GLU A 281 -5.52 -16.58 22.50
N VAL A 282 -4.42 -17.28 22.22
CA VAL A 282 -3.72 -17.19 20.92
C VAL A 282 -4.63 -17.64 19.77
N GLU A 283 -5.35 -18.75 19.96
CA GLU A 283 -6.32 -19.27 18.97
C GLU A 283 -7.45 -18.26 18.70
N LEU A 284 -8.03 -17.71 19.75
CA LEU A 284 -9.10 -16.71 19.63
C LEU A 284 -8.64 -15.47 18.82
N LYS A 285 -7.43 -14.98 19.06
CA LYS A 285 -6.84 -13.88 18.29
C LYS A 285 -6.64 -14.24 16.82
N CYS A 286 -6.10 -15.42 16.53
CA CYS A 286 -5.96 -15.91 15.15
C CYS A 286 -7.31 -15.98 14.42
N GLU A 287 -8.37 -16.46 15.09
CA GLU A 287 -9.71 -16.50 14.50
C GLU A 287 -10.30 -15.11 14.25
N GLN A 288 -10.12 -14.17 15.18
CA GLN A 288 -10.57 -12.80 15.03
C GLN A 288 -9.92 -12.15 13.81
N TYR A 289 -8.61 -12.29 13.67
CA TYR A 289 -7.86 -11.72 12.55
C TYR A 289 -8.21 -12.38 11.22
N SER A 290 -8.37 -13.70 11.21
CA SER A 290 -8.80 -14.45 10.03
C SER A 290 -10.17 -13.99 9.52
N ARG A 291 -11.14 -13.80 10.41
CA ARG A 291 -12.48 -13.30 10.05
C ARG A 291 -12.44 -11.87 9.54
N PHE A 292 -11.69 -11.00 10.23
CA PHE A 292 -11.57 -9.60 9.83
C PHE A 292 -10.89 -9.43 8.47
N THR A 293 -9.74 -10.08 8.24
CA THR A 293 -8.99 -9.96 6.98
C THR A 293 -9.78 -10.52 5.80
N LYS A 294 -10.52 -11.62 6.01
CA LYS A 294 -11.40 -12.16 4.98
C LYS A 294 -12.55 -11.21 4.65
N ALA A 295 -13.25 -10.67 5.65
CA ALA A 295 -14.34 -9.74 5.42
C ALA A 295 -13.87 -8.46 4.71
N MET A 296 -12.68 -7.97 5.06
CA MET A 296 -12.07 -6.81 4.39
C MET A 296 -11.68 -7.14 2.94
N ASP A 297 -11.13 -8.32 2.67
CA ASP A 297 -10.80 -8.76 1.30
C ASP A 297 -12.05 -8.80 0.40
N ASP A 298 -13.14 -9.35 0.91
CA ASP A 298 -14.42 -9.39 0.19
C ASP A 298 -14.93 -7.96 -0.11
N ALA A 299 -14.85 -7.04 0.86
CA ALA A 299 -15.28 -5.65 0.69
C ALA A 299 -14.39 -4.87 -0.30
N VAL A 300 -13.07 -5.09 -0.25
CA VAL A 300 -12.11 -4.48 -1.19
C VAL A 300 -12.35 -4.95 -2.62
N LYS A 301 -12.60 -6.24 -2.81
CA LYS A 301 -12.93 -6.81 -4.12
C LYS A 301 -14.25 -6.26 -4.67
N ASP A 302 -15.26 -6.09 -3.82
CA ASP A 302 -16.55 -5.51 -4.22
C ASP A 302 -16.36 -4.05 -4.68
N LEU A 303 -15.69 -3.22 -3.88
CA LEU A 303 -15.40 -1.83 -4.26
C LEU A 303 -14.58 -1.74 -5.56
N GLN A 304 -13.61 -2.64 -5.76
CA GLN A 304 -12.82 -2.73 -6.98
C GLN A 304 -13.70 -3.05 -8.20
N ASN A 305 -14.61 -4.01 -8.09
CA ASN A 305 -15.53 -4.40 -9.17
C ASN A 305 -16.49 -3.27 -9.55
N VAL A 306 -17.07 -2.60 -8.55
CA VAL A 306 -17.95 -1.44 -8.76
C VAL A 306 -17.17 -0.30 -9.41
N GLY A 307 -15.96 0.00 -8.94
CA GLY A 307 -15.10 1.05 -9.52
C GLY A 307 -14.73 0.76 -10.97
N HIS A 308 -14.32 -0.46 -11.30
CA HIS A 308 -14.03 -0.84 -12.69
C HIS A 308 -15.27 -0.76 -13.60
N THR A 309 -16.44 -1.14 -13.07
CA THR A 309 -17.70 -1.04 -13.83
C THR A 309 -18.05 0.43 -14.12
N HIS A 310 -17.88 1.30 -13.12
CA HIS A 310 -18.08 2.73 -13.28
C HIS A 310 -17.07 3.35 -14.27
N TRP A 311 -15.79 2.96 -14.17
CA TRP A 311 -14.74 3.36 -15.12
C TRP A 311 -15.15 3.05 -16.57
N LYS A 312 -15.53 1.80 -16.84
CA LYS A 312 -15.98 1.37 -18.17
C LYS A 312 -17.19 2.15 -18.66
N ARG A 313 -18.12 2.51 -17.78
CA ARG A 313 -19.28 3.33 -18.13
C ARG A 313 -18.88 4.74 -18.51
N CYS A 314 -18.00 5.37 -17.74
CA CYS A 314 -17.54 6.74 -18.00
C CYS A 314 -16.64 6.85 -19.24
N THR A 315 -15.88 5.82 -19.58
CA THR A 315 -15.02 5.82 -20.78
C THR A 315 -15.71 5.26 -22.03
N GLY A 316 -16.92 4.75 -21.91
CA GLY A 316 -17.65 4.09 -23.01
C GLY A 316 -19.04 4.69 -23.29
N PRO A 317 -20.12 4.13 -22.68
CA PRO A 317 -21.47 4.52 -23.05
C PRO A 317 -21.87 5.93 -22.61
N LEU A 318 -21.49 6.37 -21.42
CA LEU A 318 -21.97 7.63 -20.85
C LEU A 318 -21.55 8.87 -21.65
N PRO A 319 -20.29 9.04 -22.09
CA PRO A 319 -19.93 10.13 -22.99
C PRO A 319 -20.69 10.13 -24.29
N LYS A 320 -21.00 8.95 -24.86
CA LYS A 320 -21.78 8.83 -26.09
C LYS A 320 -23.23 9.31 -25.91
N GLU A 321 -23.81 9.12 -24.73
CA GLU A 321 -25.14 9.65 -24.40
C GLU A 321 -25.11 11.18 -24.39
N TYR A 322 -24.13 11.81 -23.76
CA TYR A 322 -23.95 13.27 -23.79
C TYR A 322 -23.72 13.81 -25.20
N GLN A 323 -22.87 13.15 -25.99
CA GLN A 323 -22.65 13.52 -27.39
C GLN A 323 -23.95 13.47 -28.23
N ARG A 324 -24.81 12.46 -28.00
CA ARG A 324 -26.10 12.36 -28.68
C ARG A 324 -27.03 13.50 -28.32
N ILE A 325 -27.07 13.92 -27.06
CA ILE A 325 -27.85 15.10 -26.64
C ILE A 325 -27.32 16.35 -27.35
N GLY A 326 -26.02 16.57 -27.34
CA GLY A 326 -25.35 17.69 -28.00
C GLY A 326 -25.71 17.74 -29.49
N LYS A 327 -25.60 16.62 -30.17
CA LYS A 327 -25.96 16.50 -31.59
C LYS A 327 -27.42 16.76 -31.86
N ALA A 328 -28.33 16.31 -31.00
CA ALA A 328 -29.77 16.57 -31.16
C ALA A 328 -30.09 18.06 -31.04
N LEU A 329 -29.46 18.77 -30.10
CA LEU A 329 -29.60 20.23 -29.94
C LEU A 329 -29.06 20.99 -31.15
N GLN A 330 -27.91 20.61 -31.69
CA GLN A 330 -27.33 21.20 -32.90
C GLN A 330 -28.23 20.95 -34.13
N ASN A 331 -28.79 19.75 -34.26
CA ASN A 331 -29.71 19.44 -35.33
C ASN A 331 -30.99 20.31 -35.24
N LEU A 332 -31.54 20.50 -34.04
CA LEU A 332 -32.71 21.37 -33.82
C LEU A 332 -32.36 22.82 -34.18
N SER A 333 -31.20 23.32 -33.77
CA SER A 333 -30.69 24.63 -34.16
C SER A 333 -30.63 24.79 -35.70
N SER A 334 -30.11 23.77 -36.38
CA SER A 334 -30.01 23.78 -37.85
C SER A 334 -31.36 23.84 -38.52
N VAL A 335 -32.39 23.16 -38.00
CA VAL A 335 -33.76 23.22 -38.51
C VAL A 335 -34.35 24.60 -38.30
N PHE A 336 -34.18 25.20 -37.14
CA PHE A 336 -34.68 26.57 -36.89
C PHE A 336 -34.00 27.60 -37.79
N ASN A 337 -32.68 27.47 -37.95
CA ASN A 337 -31.96 28.36 -38.88
C ASN A 337 -32.45 28.29 -40.33
N SER A 338 -33.02 27.16 -40.73
CA SER A 338 -33.62 27.00 -42.09
C SER A 338 -35.01 27.60 -42.23
N SER A 339 -35.64 28.08 -41.16
CA SER A 339 -36.97 28.70 -41.20
C SER A 339 -36.95 30.11 -41.77
N GLU A 340 -35.77 30.75 -41.89
CA GLU A 340 -35.58 32.14 -42.32
C GLU A 340 -36.33 33.18 -41.46
N TYR A 341 -36.86 32.79 -40.29
CA TYR A 341 -37.54 33.68 -39.39
C TYR A 341 -36.56 34.54 -38.60
N GLN A 342 -36.53 35.84 -38.79
CA GLN A 342 -35.53 36.75 -38.21
C GLN A 342 -35.51 36.80 -36.70
N GLY A 343 -36.59 36.40 -36.02
CA GLY A 343 -36.64 36.36 -34.53
C GLY A 343 -35.97 35.15 -33.88
N GLU A 344 -35.50 34.17 -34.65
CA GLU A 344 -34.97 32.91 -34.13
C GLU A 344 -33.45 32.91 -33.93
N ALA A 345 -32.70 33.90 -34.42
CA ALA A 345 -31.24 33.91 -34.42
C ALA A 345 -30.66 33.67 -33.02
N THR A 346 -31.14 34.37 -31.98
CA THR A 346 -30.70 34.24 -30.62
C THR A 346 -30.93 32.83 -30.03
N LEU A 347 -32.12 32.25 -30.32
CA LEU A 347 -32.46 30.90 -29.87
C LEU A 347 -31.58 29.85 -30.58
N THR A 348 -31.34 30.02 -31.86
CA THR A 348 -30.52 29.15 -32.70
C THR A 348 -29.07 29.11 -32.19
N ASP A 349 -28.51 30.30 -31.88
CA ASP A 349 -27.17 30.42 -31.33
C ASP A 349 -27.09 29.77 -29.94
N ALA A 350 -28.08 30.00 -29.08
CA ALA A 350 -28.13 29.39 -27.73
C ALA A 350 -28.23 27.86 -27.81
N LEU A 351 -29.02 27.29 -28.72
CA LEU A 351 -29.14 25.85 -28.96
C LEU A 351 -27.81 25.26 -29.48
N THR A 352 -27.15 25.96 -30.40
CA THR A 352 -25.84 25.56 -30.91
C THR A 352 -24.80 25.54 -29.80
N PHE A 353 -24.79 26.58 -28.95
CA PHE A 353 -23.89 26.66 -27.79
C PHE A 353 -24.16 25.55 -26.81
N ALA A 354 -25.41 25.29 -26.43
CA ALA A 354 -25.81 24.20 -25.56
C ALA A 354 -25.36 22.84 -26.12
N GLY A 355 -25.50 22.62 -27.44
CA GLY A 355 -25.05 21.41 -28.11
C GLY A 355 -23.53 21.20 -27.95
N LYS A 356 -22.70 22.23 -28.15
CA LYS A 356 -21.26 22.21 -27.93
C LYS A 356 -20.93 21.95 -26.45
N THR A 357 -21.66 22.56 -25.54
CA THR A 357 -21.50 22.35 -24.09
C THR A 357 -21.67 20.88 -23.73
N TYR A 358 -22.64 20.16 -24.27
CA TYR A 358 -22.82 18.73 -24.05
C TYR A 358 -21.68 17.87 -24.64
N GLU A 359 -21.09 18.28 -25.76
CA GLU A 359 -19.89 17.62 -26.30
C GLU A 359 -18.67 17.81 -25.38
N GLU A 360 -18.50 19.01 -24.82
CA GLU A 360 -17.45 19.29 -23.84
C GLU A 360 -17.65 18.50 -22.54
N ILE A 361 -18.87 18.41 -22.02
CA ILE A 361 -19.23 17.59 -20.86
C ILE A 361 -18.92 16.11 -21.15
N ALA A 362 -19.17 15.62 -22.35
CA ALA A 362 -18.81 14.24 -22.71
C ALA A 362 -17.33 13.98 -22.59
N GLN A 363 -16.48 14.93 -22.97
CA GLN A 363 -15.02 14.82 -22.79
C GLN A 363 -14.61 14.84 -21.31
N ILE A 364 -15.20 15.76 -20.52
CA ILE A 364 -14.96 15.84 -19.08
C ILE A 364 -15.30 14.49 -18.40
N VAL A 365 -16.46 13.91 -18.75
CA VAL A 365 -16.91 12.60 -18.23
C VAL A 365 -15.94 11.48 -18.63
N ALA A 366 -15.44 11.47 -19.86
CA ALA A 366 -14.52 10.44 -20.35
C ALA A 366 -13.16 10.47 -19.63
N GLU A 367 -12.68 11.64 -19.25
CA GLU A 367 -11.40 11.81 -18.57
C GLU A 367 -11.50 11.68 -17.04
N GLN A 368 -12.69 11.77 -16.46
CA GLN A 368 -12.88 11.78 -15.01
C GLN A 368 -12.32 10.55 -14.28
N PRO A 369 -12.50 9.29 -14.78
CA PRO A 369 -11.98 8.11 -14.07
C PRO A 369 -10.47 8.10 -13.88
N LYS A 370 -9.71 8.75 -14.75
CA LYS A 370 -8.25 8.88 -14.60
C LYS A 370 -7.86 9.79 -13.44
N LYS A 371 -8.75 10.73 -13.07
CA LYS A 371 -8.51 11.71 -12.01
C LYS A 371 -8.96 11.18 -10.64
N ASP A 372 -10.14 10.57 -10.57
CA ASP A 372 -10.79 10.18 -9.32
C ASP A 372 -10.64 8.69 -8.99
N LEU A 373 -10.93 7.80 -9.95
CA LEU A 373 -10.94 6.36 -9.69
C LEU A 373 -9.56 5.70 -9.73
N HIS A 374 -8.60 6.28 -10.45
CA HIS A 374 -7.29 5.65 -10.64
C HIS A 374 -6.63 5.30 -9.30
N PHE A 375 -6.43 6.29 -8.43
CA PHE A 375 -5.78 6.08 -7.14
C PHE A 375 -6.57 5.18 -6.20
N LEU A 376 -7.92 5.28 -6.23
CA LEU A 376 -8.78 4.41 -5.44
C LEU A 376 -8.65 2.94 -5.87
N LEU A 377 -8.66 2.68 -7.16
CA LEU A 377 -8.53 1.33 -7.71
C LEU A 377 -7.13 0.74 -7.51
N GLU A 378 -6.07 1.53 -7.65
CA GLU A 378 -4.71 1.09 -7.38
C GLU A 378 -4.51 0.80 -5.87
N THR A 379 -5.03 1.64 -4.97
CA THR A 379 -5.02 1.36 -3.52
C THR A 379 -5.77 0.06 -3.21
N ASN A 380 -6.95 -0.14 -3.78
CA ASN A 380 -7.69 -1.40 -3.60
C ASN A 380 -6.95 -2.61 -4.17
N ASN A 381 -6.25 -2.47 -5.30
CA ASN A 381 -5.44 -3.54 -5.87
C ASN A 381 -4.28 -3.93 -4.94
N GLU A 382 -3.62 -2.95 -4.34
CA GLU A 382 -2.58 -3.17 -3.34
C GLU A 382 -3.12 -3.91 -2.10
N TYR A 383 -4.25 -3.45 -1.55
CA TYR A 383 -4.89 -4.09 -0.39
C TYR A 383 -5.40 -5.49 -0.69
N LYS A 384 -5.92 -5.74 -1.89
CA LYS A 384 -6.28 -7.09 -2.34
C LYS A 384 -5.09 -8.04 -2.31
N GLY A 385 -3.92 -7.59 -2.81
CA GLY A 385 -2.67 -8.36 -2.76
C GLY A 385 -2.24 -8.65 -1.32
N LEU A 386 -2.24 -7.63 -0.47
CA LEU A 386 -1.85 -7.73 0.94
C LEU A 386 -2.79 -8.66 1.74
N LEU A 387 -4.11 -8.50 1.56
CA LEU A 387 -5.11 -9.33 2.24
C LEU A 387 -5.05 -10.80 1.81
N GLY A 388 -4.66 -11.05 0.56
CA GLY A 388 -4.46 -12.41 0.04
C GLY A 388 -3.33 -13.17 0.73
N CYS A 389 -2.37 -12.49 1.39
CA CYS A 389 -1.26 -13.13 2.08
C CYS A 389 -1.58 -13.52 3.54
N PHE A 390 -2.56 -12.90 4.18
CA PHE A 390 -2.91 -13.20 5.58
C PHE A 390 -3.31 -14.66 5.85
N PRO A 391 -4.06 -15.36 4.98
CA PRO A 391 -4.40 -16.76 5.22
C PRO A 391 -3.18 -17.64 5.44
N ASP A 392 -2.11 -17.48 4.66
CA ASP A 392 -0.89 -18.29 4.78
C ASP A 392 -0.14 -17.97 6.07
N THR A 393 0.01 -16.68 6.40
CA THR A 393 0.61 -16.25 7.68
C THR A 393 -0.17 -16.81 8.86
N ILE A 394 -1.49 -16.70 8.88
CA ILE A 394 -2.35 -17.20 9.95
C ILE A 394 -2.30 -18.74 10.03
N ALA A 395 -2.19 -19.44 8.91
CA ALA A 395 -2.09 -20.90 8.89
C ALA A 395 -0.85 -21.40 9.63
N VAL A 396 0.30 -20.70 9.52
CA VAL A 396 1.52 -21.04 10.28
C VAL A 396 1.28 -20.93 11.78
N HIS A 397 0.56 -19.89 12.23
CA HIS A 397 0.21 -19.71 13.65
C HIS A 397 -0.73 -20.80 14.15
N LYS A 398 -1.76 -21.13 13.38
CA LYS A 398 -2.71 -22.24 13.72
C LYS A 398 -2.00 -23.58 13.84
N ALA A 399 -1.11 -23.90 12.90
CA ALA A 399 -0.33 -25.14 12.96
C ALA A 399 0.58 -25.21 14.21
N ALA A 400 1.14 -24.08 14.65
CA ALA A 400 1.93 -24.02 15.87
C ALA A 400 1.07 -24.23 17.13
N ILE A 401 -0.13 -23.66 17.19
CA ILE A 401 -1.11 -23.85 18.27
C ILE A 401 -1.50 -25.32 18.38
N ASP A 402 -1.83 -25.98 17.26
CA ASP A 402 -2.20 -27.40 17.22
C ASP A 402 -1.07 -28.29 17.76
N ARG A 403 0.19 -27.96 17.44
CA ARG A 403 1.36 -28.66 18.00
C ARG A 403 1.46 -28.50 19.52
N VAL A 404 1.16 -27.33 20.08
CA VAL A 404 1.17 -27.12 21.53
C VAL A 404 0.07 -27.92 22.21
N LYS A 405 -1.14 -27.96 21.62
CA LYS A 405 -2.25 -28.79 22.12
C LYS A 405 -1.90 -30.27 22.09
N GLU A 406 -1.24 -30.75 21.03
CA GLU A 406 -0.74 -32.12 20.94
C GLU A 406 0.41 -32.37 21.94
N GLY A 407 1.17 -31.35 22.28
CA GLY A 407 2.28 -31.42 23.24
C GLY A 407 1.91 -32.01 24.59
N GLU A 408 0.68 -31.77 25.08
CA GLU A 408 0.17 -32.37 26.32
C GLU A 408 0.09 -33.89 26.23
N ARG A 409 -0.41 -34.42 25.13
CA ARG A 409 -0.48 -35.84 24.85
C ARG A 409 0.90 -36.48 24.69
N LEU A 410 1.81 -35.74 24.05
CA LEU A 410 3.20 -36.18 23.83
C LEU A 410 3.99 -36.26 25.14
N VAL A 411 3.80 -35.32 26.07
CA VAL A 411 4.39 -35.38 27.43
C VAL A 411 3.83 -36.55 28.20
N ALA A 412 2.50 -36.74 28.23
CA ALA A 412 1.83 -37.88 28.88
C ALA A 412 2.30 -39.23 28.32
N GLY A 413 2.63 -39.31 27.05
CA GLY A 413 3.18 -40.47 26.35
C GLY A 413 4.70 -40.60 26.44
N GLY A 414 5.42 -39.73 27.16
CA GLY A 414 6.87 -39.75 27.33
C GLY A 414 7.66 -39.48 26.05
N LYS A 415 7.04 -38.87 25.03
CA LYS A 415 7.68 -38.57 23.71
C LYS A 415 8.46 -37.25 23.71
N ILE A 416 8.04 -36.29 24.55
CA ILE A 416 8.73 -35.03 24.77
C ILE A 416 8.79 -34.71 26.25
N SER A 417 9.74 -33.88 26.65
CA SER A 417 9.88 -33.39 28.01
C SER A 417 8.90 -32.25 28.32
N SER A 418 8.63 -32.02 29.60
CA SER A 418 7.86 -30.86 30.05
C SER A 418 8.54 -29.53 29.65
N GLN A 419 9.88 -29.52 29.58
CA GLN A 419 10.64 -28.34 29.16
C GLN A 419 10.41 -28.02 27.65
N GLU A 420 10.42 -29.04 26.80
CA GLU A 420 10.11 -28.87 25.38
C GLU A 420 8.69 -28.32 25.17
N LYS A 421 7.71 -28.81 25.93
CA LYS A 421 6.36 -28.27 25.93
C LYS A 421 6.32 -26.79 26.32
N ASN A 422 7.04 -26.40 27.38
CA ASN A 422 7.12 -25.02 27.81
C ASN A 422 7.78 -24.14 26.76
N ASN A 423 8.83 -24.60 26.10
CA ASN A 423 9.47 -23.88 24.98
C ASN A 423 8.50 -23.68 23.80
N MET A 424 7.66 -24.70 23.50
CA MET A 424 6.63 -24.57 22.48
C MET A 424 5.58 -23.52 22.86
N LYS A 425 5.14 -23.47 24.13
CA LYS A 425 4.21 -22.47 24.64
C LYS A 425 4.79 -21.07 24.56
N GLN A 426 6.03 -20.86 24.99
CA GLN A 426 6.73 -19.58 24.86
C GLN A 426 6.79 -19.14 23.40
N ARG A 427 7.10 -20.07 22.49
CA ARG A 427 7.18 -19.77 21.06
C ARG A 427 5.84 -19.30 20.47
N ILE A 428 4.71 -19.95 20.80
CA ILE A 428 3.39 -19.46 20.31
C ILE A 428 3.02 -18.11 20.90
N SER A 429 3.50 -17.78 22.10
CA SER A 429 3.33 -16.45 22.70
C SER A 429 4.07 -15.39 21.88
N CYS A 430 5.36 -15.61 21.56
CA CYS A 430 6.13 -14.73 20.67
C CYS A 430 5.47 -14.57 19.29
N MET A 431 4.98 -15.69 18.71
CA MET A 431 4.25 -15.67 17.44
C MET A 431 2.97 -14.82 17.56
N SER A 432 2.18 -15.01 18.62
CA SER A 432 0.95 -14.26 18.84
C SER A 432 1.18 -12.77 19.00
N TYR A 433 2.19 -12.38 19.77
CA TYR A 433 2.56 -10.98 19.93
C TYR A 433 3.02 -10.36 18.60
N SER A 434 3.79 -11.11 17.80
CA SER A 434 4.19 -10.69 16.45
C SER A 434 2.98 -10.46 15.54
N LEU A 435 2.03 -11.40 15.53
CA LEU A 435 0.81 -11.27 14.72
C LEU A 435 -0.07 -10.08 15.19
N GLN A 436 -0.15 -9.84 16.49
CA GLN A 436 -0.88 -8.69 17.04
C GLN A 436 -0.19 -7.37 16.66
N ALA A 437 1.13 -7.29 16.74
CA ALA A 437 1.90 -6.12 16.33
C ALA A 437 1.74 -5.86 14.82
N GLU A 438 1.74 -6.91 14.01
CA GLU A 438 1.50 -6.83 12.59
C GLU A 438 0.09 -6.34 12.26
N MET A 439 -0.93 -6.85 12.96
CA MET A 439 -2.29 -6.37 12.77
C MET A 439 -2.47 -4.91 13.17
N ASN A 440 -1.79 -4.44 14.22
CA ASN A 440 -1.79 -3.03 14.60
C ASN A 440 -1.09 -2.17 13.55
N HIS A 441 0.03 -2.63 13.00
CA HIS A 441 0.70 -1.99 11.86
C HIS A 441 -0.22 -1.92 10.63
N PHE A 442 -0.89 -3.03 10.29
CA PHE A 442 -1.86 -3.09 9.20
C PHE A 442 -3.02 -2.11 9.41
N HIS A 443 -3.59 -2.06 10.62
CA HIS A 443 -4.70 -1.16 10.93
C HIS A 443 -4.30 0.32 10.80
N SER A 444 -3.14 0.70 11.30
CA SER A 444 -2.63 2.06 11.20
C SER A 444 -2.42 2.50 9.75
N ASN A 445 -1.76 1.65 8.95
CA ASN A 445 -1.56 1.93 7.53
C ASN A 445 -2.88 2.00 6.76
N ARG A 446 -3.80 1.07 7.02
CA ARG A 446 -5.12 1.04 6.38
C ARG A 446 -5.91 2.33 6.65
N ILE A 447 -5.95 2.78 7.88
CA ILE A 447 -6.64 4.02 8.26
C ILE A 447 -6.03 5.21 7.51
N TYR A 448 -4.72 5.32 7.48
CA TYR A 448 -4.02 6.38 6.76
C TYR A 448 -4.29 6.33 5.26
N ASP A 449 -4.09 5.18 4.62
CA ASP A 449 -4.18 5.02 3.18
C ASP A 449 -5.62 5.29 2.68
N TYR A 450 -6.65 4.73 3.35
CA TYR A 450 -8.04 4.97 2.97
C TYR A 450 -8.53 6.39 3.26
N ASN A 451 -8.11 7.01 4.36
CA ASN A 451 -8.41 8.43 4.57
C ASN A 451 -7.86 9.28 3.45
N ARG A 452 -6.60 9.08 3.08
CA ARG A 452 -5.94 9.83 2.01
C ARG A 452 -6.60 9.60 0.65
N VAL A 453 -6.81 8.36 0.26
CA VAL A 453 -7.38 8.05 -1.06
C VAL A 453 -8.84 8.51 -1.18
N MET A 454 -9.62 8.42 -0.10
CA MET A 454 -11.00 8.91 -0.10
C MET A 454 -11.09 10.43 -0.16
N GLN A 455 -10.18 11.15 0.49
CA GLN A 455 -10.09 12.60 0.35
C GLN A 455 -9.79 13.00 -1.10
N LEU A 456 -8.81 12.35 -1.75
CA LEU A 456 -8.50 12.59 -3.16
C LEU A 456 -9.69 12.29 -4.07
N TYR A 457 -10.31 11.12 -3.88
CA TYR A 457 -11.47 10.71 -4.66
C TYR A 457 -12.62 11.70 -4.57
N LEU A 458 -13.03 12.07 -3.35
CA LEU A 458 -14.13 12.99 -3.11
C LEU A 458 -13.82 14.41 -3.58
N GLN A 459 -12.57 14.87 -3.44
CA GLN A 459 -12.16 16.18 -3.94
C GLN A 459 -12.27 16.23 -5.47
N GLU A 460 -11.84 15.20 -6.18
CA GLU A 460 -11.97 15.13 -7.64
C GLU A 460 -13.43 14.99 -8.08
N GLN A 461 -14.28 14.32 -7.30
CA GLN A 461 -15.73 14.32 -7.55
C GLN A 461 -16.34 15.74 -7.42
N VAL A 462 -15.96 16.48 -6.37
CA VAL A 462 -16.41 17.88 -6.21
C VAL A 462 -15.96 18.72 -7.39
N ASN A 463 -14.69 18.65 -7.78
CA ASN A 463 -14.14 19.38 -8.94
C ASN A 463 -14.89 19.04 -10.23
N PHE A 464 -15.21 17.76 -10.44
CA PHE A 464 -15.95 17.28 -11.60
C PHE A 464 -17.35 17.88 -11.70
N TYR A 465 -18.13 17.80 -10.63
CA TYR A 465 -19.49 18.36 -10.64
C TYR A 465 -19.50 19.89 -10.74
N GLN A 466 -18.51 20.57 -10.14
CA GLN A 466 -18.35 22.02 -10.30
C GLN A 466 -18.09 22.41 -11.76
N GLN A 467 -17.15 21.71 -12.45
CA GLN A 467 -16.86 21.96 -13.86
C GLN A 467 -18.11 21.75 -14.75
N ILE A 468 -18.90 20.71 -14.49
CA ILE A 468 -20.15 20.47 -15.22
C ILE A 468 -21.16 21.58 -14.94
N ALA A 469 -21.34 21.97 -13.67
CA ALA A 469 -22.27 23.03 -13.28
C ALA A 469 -21.89 24.37 -13.92
N GLU A 470 -20.60 24.73 -13.98
CA GLU A 470 -20.12 25.94 -14.65
C GLU A 470 -20.41 25.91 -16.14
N LYS A 471 -20.18 24.80 -16.84
CA LYS A 471 -20.47 24.64 -18.25
C LYS A 471 -21.96 24.78 -18.55
N LEU A 472 -22.81 24.14 -17.75
CA LEU A 472 -24.26 24.25 -17.88
C LEU A 472 -24.77 25.67 -17.58
N SER A 473 -24.18 26.36 -16.58
CA SER A 473 -24.52 27.75 -16.26
C SER A 473 -24.17 28.70 -17.41
N GLN A 474 -23.01 28.48 -18.05
CA GLN A 474 -22.62 29.24 -19.24
C GLN A 474 -23.61 29.02 -20.41
N ALA A 475 -24.05 27.79 -20.62
CA ALA A 475 -25.06 27.49 -21.64
C ALA A 475 -26.42 28.11 -21.29
N LEU A 476 -26.83 28.03 -20.03
CA LEU A 476 -28.08 28.63 -19.52
C LEU A 476 -28.12 30.15 -19.77
N SER A 477 -27.01 30.86 -19.58
CA SER A 477 -26.93 32.30 -19.79
C SER A 477 -27.10 32.74 -21.24
N GLN A 478 -27.01 31.82 -22.22
CA GLN A 478 -27.26 32.13 -23.61
C GLN A 478 -28.76 32.20 -23.94
N PHE A 479 -29.63 31.62 -23.10
CA PHE A 479 -31.05 31.67 -23.27
C PHE A 479 -31.63 32.90 -22.58
N THR A 480 -32.12 33.86 -23.35
CA THR A 480 -32.77 35.06 -22.82
C THR A 480 -34.27 34.84 -22.79
N THR A 481 -34.90 34.98 -21.64
CA THR A 481 -36.37 35.16 -21.55
C THR A 481 -36.71 36.58 -21.92
N LEU A 482 -37.56 36.74 -22.91
CA LEU A 482 -38.14 38.03 -23.29
C LEU A 482 -38.95 38.61 -22.15
#